data_3080d5d490f393654f8523a805c577ba
#
_entry.id   3080d5d490f393654f8523a805c577ba
#
_cell.length_a   1.000
_cell.length_b   1.000
_cell.length_c   1.000
_cell.angle_alpha   90.00
_cell.angle_beta   90.00
_cell.angle_gamma   90.00
#
_symmetry.space_group_name_H-M   'P 1'
#
loop_
_entity.id
_entity.type
_entity.pdbx_description
1 polymer ?
#
loop_
_entity_poly.entity_id
_entity_poly.type
_entity_poly.pdbx_seq_one_letter_code
_entity_poly.pdbx_strand_id
1 'polypeptide(L)'
;VTAVSYAASPDGKVTIDGSTVTGAARGTVTITATATDSSKTTTLTVTGGTAGNWVYVDSHSGQIQYTGNWVDETSTNHYEGSAKEANDAPGATASLTFTGTGFRWIGQMDSNYGRAWIYVDDVLVAIGNANSSTNPYQFTILELHGLENKQHTVRLEAESNAPVQVDAFAYYTGMDLDETVSSVALEPSGLIRLGDGESKRVLAMAMNAERVVVFRDDFRFTLENDTIAGLSGDGKTQK
;
A
#
# COMPACT_ATOMS: atom_id res chain seq x y z
N VAL A 1 -8.33 -4.92 -49.35
CA VAL A 1 -7.76 -5.03 -48.00
C VAL A 1 -8.87 -4.66 -47.05
N THR A 2 -9.28 -5.60 -46.20
CA THR A 2 -10.30 -5.38 -45.17
C THR A 2 -9.74 -4.39 -44.15
N ALA A 3 -10.45 -3.28 -43.95
CA ALA A 3 -10.08 -2.31 -42.95
C ALA A 3 -10.45 -2.88 -41.53
N VAL A 4 -9.59 -2.65 -40.56
CA VAL A 4 -9.82 -3.02 -39.17
C VAL A 4 -9.83 -1.77 -38.33
N SER A 5 -10.85 -1.60 -37.49
CA SER A 5 -10.91 -0.54 -36.47
C SER A 5 -10.57 -1.12 -35.11
N TYR A 6 -10.00 -0.30 -34.25
CA TYR A 6 -9.63 -0.67 -32.89
C TYR A 6 -10.31 0.26 -31.89
N ALA A 7 -10.80 -0.30 -30.80
CA ALA A 7 -11.33 0.44 -29.67
C ALA A 7 -10.77 -0.12 -28.36
N ALA A 8 -10.52 0.75 -27.39
CA ALA A 8 -10.05 0.38 -26.06
C ALA A 8 -11.14 0.68 -25.01
N SER A 9 -11.29 -0.20 -24.01
CA SER A 9 -12.20 0.00 -22.90
C SER A 9 -11.57 -0.53 -21.59
N PRO A 10 -11.50 0.28 -20.53
CA PRO A 10 -11.89 1.70 -20.45
C PRO A 10 -10.98 2.60 -21.29
N ASP A 11 -11.52 3.72 -21.73
CA ASP A 11 -10.79 4.72 -22.53
C ASP A 11 -9.73 5.46 -21.70
N GLY A 12 -8.73 6.02 -22.37
CA GLY A 12 -7.68 6.82 -21.74
C GLY A 12 -6.53 6.04 -21.09
N LYS A 13 -6.58 4.71 -21.09
CA LYS A 13 -5.52 3.86 -20.54
C LYS A 13 -4.42 3.53 -21.55
N VAL A 14 -4.77 3.54 -22.82
CA VAL A 14 -3.86 3.32 -23.95
C VAL A 14 -4.18 4.31 -25.07
N THR A 15 -3.19 4.59 -25.90
CA THR A 15 -3.38 5.21 -27.21
C THR A 15 -3.18 4.15 -28.29
N ILE A 16 -4.01 4.18 -29.32
CA ILE A 16 -3.92 3.26 -30.47
C ILE A 16 -3.63 4.08 -31.72
N ASP A 17 -2.50 3.81 -32.37
CA ASP A 17 -2.13 4.40 -33.65
C ASP A 17 -1.90 3.27 -34.65
N GLY A 18 -2.82 3.13 -35.60
CA GLY A 18 -2.85 2.01 -36.53
C GLY A 18 -2.95 0.68 -35.79
N SER A 19 -1.91 -0.14 -35.86
CA SER A 19 -1.79 -1.42 -35.13
C SER A 19 -0.90 -1.34 -33.88
N THR A 20 -0.42 -0.14 -33.53
CA THR A 20 0.45 0.06 -32.38
C THR A 20 -0.36 0.52 -31.18
N VAL A 21 -0.17 -0.16 -30.05
CA VAL A 21 -0.78 0.19 -28.77
C VAL A 21 0.31 0.72 -27.85
N THR A 22 0.10 1.92 -27.33
CA THR A 22 1.01 2.57 -26.37
C THR A 22 0.28 2.80 -25.05
N GLY A 23 0.88 2.42 -23.92
CA GLY A 23 0.35 2.69 -22.59
C GLY A 23 0.30 4.20 -22.33
N ALA A 24 -0.85 4.71 -21.92
CA ALA A 24 -1.06 6.11 -21.56
C ALA A 24 -1.31 6.30 -20.07
N ALA A 25 -1.91 5.29 -19.42
CA ALA A 25 -2.12 5.26 -17.97
C ALA A 25 -2.14 3.82 -17.49
N ARG A 26 -1.97 3.67 -16.17
CA ARG A 26 -2.02 2.38 -15.50
C ARG A 26 -3.38 1.70 -15.62
N GLY A 27 -3.38 0.38 -15.71
CA GLY A 27 -4.55 -0.47 -15.63
C GLY A 27 -4.68 -1.47 -16.76
N THR A 28 -5.73 -2.27 -16.67
CA THR A 28 -6.07 -3.27 -17.68
C THR A 28 -7.08 -2.70 -18.66
N VAL A 29 -6.84 -2.95 -19.92
CA VAL A 29 -7.66 -2.49 -21.06
C VAL A 29 -8.03 -3.69 -21.91
N THR A 30 -9.26 -3.77 -22.33
CA THR A 30 -9.67 -4.67 -23.40
C THR A 30 -9.64 -3.90 -24.73
N ILE A 31 -8.79 -4.34 -25.66
CA ILE A 31 -8.75 -3.82 -27.02
C ILE A 31 -9.65 -4.69 -27.88
N THR A 32 -10.61 -4.11 -28.54
CA THR A 32 -11.49 -4.77 -29.50
C THR A 32 -11.06 -4.38 -30.91
N ALA A 33 -10.70 -5.37 -31.73
CA ALA A 33 -10.49 -5.21 -33.14
C ALA A 33 -11.76 -5.63 -33.91
N THR A 34 -12.24 -4.78 -34.82
CA THR A 34 -13.46 -5.00 -35.61
C THR A 34 -13.11 -4.96 -37.08
N ALA A 35 -13.41 -6.02 -37.83
CA ALA A 35 -13.36 -6.03 -39.29
C ALA A 35 -14.55 -5.25 -39.87
N THR A 36 -14.28 -4.18 -40.64
CA THR A 36 -15.32 -3.26 -41.09
C THR A 36 -16.26 -3.84 -42.14
N ASP A 37 -15.84 -4.89 -42.86
CA ASP A 37 -16.63 -5.55 -43.90
C ASP A 37 -17.59 -6.63 -43.39
N SER A 38 -17.33 -7.20 -42.22
CA SER A 38 -18.06 -8.34 -41.68
C SER A 38 -18.57 -8.12 -40.24
N SER A 39 -18.20 -7.00 -39.64
CA SER A 39 -18.48 -6.70 -38.24
C SER A 39 -18.01 -7.76 -37.24
N LYS A 40 -17.12 -8.66 -37.68
CA LYS A 40 -16.50 -9.68 -36.79
C LYS A 40 -15.48 -9.00 -35.89
N THR A 41 -15.50 -9.39 -34.64
CA THR A 41 -14.63 -8.82 -33.61
C THR A 41 -13.75 -9.88 -32.95
N THR A 42 -12.59 -9.44 -32.48
CA THR A 42 -11.75 -10.18 -31.53
C THR A 42 -11.25 -9.24 -30.46
N THR A 43 -10.89 -9.74 -29.30
CA THR A 43 -10.44 -8.93 -28.17
C THR A 43 -9.06 -9.37 -27.71
N LEU A 44 -8.29 -8.39 -27.23
CA LEU A 44 -7.01 -8.57 -26.55
C LEU A 44 -7.05 -7.81 -25.24
N THR A 45 -6.72 -8.45 -24.14
CA THR A 45 -6.53 -7.78 -22.86
C THR A 45 -5.07 -7.36 -22.75
N VAL A 46 -4.85 -6.08 -22.49
CA VAL A 46 -3.53 -5.49 -22.26
C VAL A 46 -3.51 -4.87 -20.88
N THR A 47 -2.56 -5.27 -20.06
CA THR A 47 -2.27 -4.60 -18.79
C THR A 47 -1.08 -3.70 -18.99
N GLY A 48 -1.27 -2.42 -18.79
CA GLY A 48 -0.27 -1.39 -19.06
C GLY A 48 0.20 -0.72 -17.78
N GLY A 49 1.47 -0.38 -17.78
CA GLY A 49 2.14 0.46 -16.80
C GLY A 49 3.58 0.66 -17.25
N THR A 50 4.16 1.80 -16.92
CA THR A 50 5.60 2.00 -17.12
C THR A 50 6.32 1.18 -16.07
N ALA A 51 7.21 0.27 -16.50
CA ALA A 51 8.11 -0.44 -15.60
C ALA A 51 8.93 0.57 -14.77
N GLY A 52 9.05 0.31 -13.50
CA GLY A 52 9.75 1.18 -12.58
C GLY A 52 10.79 0.43 -11.76
N ASN A 53 11.35 1.14 -10.81
CA ASN A 53 12.29 0.60 -9.84
C ASN A 53 11.90 1.02 -8.42
N TRP A 54 12.28 0.19 -7.46
CA TRP A 54 12.28 0.58 -6.05
C TRP A 54 13.46 1.51 -5.78
N VAL A 55 13.15 2.70 -5.27
CA VAL A 55 14.13 3.69 -4.80
C VAL A 55 14.16 3.59 -3.28
N TYR A 56 15.32 3.20 -2.75
CA TYR A 56 15.52 3.05 -1.31
C TYR A 56 15.99 4.38 -0.70
N VAL A 57 15.45 4.69 0.47
CA VAL A 57 15.77 5.87 1.27
C VAL A 57 16.23 5.38 2.63
N ASP A 58 17.51 5.56 2.92
CA ASP A 58 18.13 5.18 4.20
C ASP A 58 17.45 5.88 5.39
N SER A 59 17.41 5.20 6.53
CA SER A 59 16.84 5.71 7.77
C SER A 59 17.47 7.03 8.25
N HIS A 60 18.74 7.29 7.95
CA HIS A 60 19.45 8.51 8.29
C HIS A 60 19.40 9.57 7.17
N SER A 61 18.75 9.27 6.06
CA SER A 61 18.50 10.26 5.03
C SER A 61 17.65 11.41 5.56
N GLY A 62 18.04 12.64 5.26
CA GLY A 62 17.25 13.83 5.58
C GLY A 62 15.86 13.87 4.91
N GLN A 63 15.54 12.93 4.03
CA GLN A 63 14.23 12.81 3.41
C GLN A 63 13.19 12.18 4.34
N ILE A 64 13.61 11.35 5.32
CA ILE A 64 12.71 10.79 6.33
C ILE A 64 12.64 11.76 7.51
N GLN A 65 11.43 12.18 7.85
CA GLN A 65 11.17 13.07 8.98
C GLN A 65 10.67 12.26 10.17
N TYR A 66 11.29 12.46 11.32
CA TYR A 66 10.97 11.75 12.55
C TYR A 66 10.35 12.66 13.58
N THR A 67 9.36 12.18 14.33
CA THR A 67 8.85 12.83 15.55
C THR A 67 8.76 11.81 16.69
N GLY A 68 8.88 12.29 17.92
CA GLY A 68 8.97 11.42 19.09
C GLY A 68 10.41 10.97 19.35
N ASN A 69 10.55 9.93 20.16
CA ASN A 69 11.86 9.43 20.59
C ASN A 69 12.35 8.30 19.67
N TRP A 70 13.33 8.59 18.82
CA TRP A 70 14.01 7.64 17.97
C TRP A 70 15.49 7.59 18.33
N VAL A 71 16.04 6.41 18.47
CA VAL A 71 17.47 6.17 18.75
C VAL A 71 18.13 5.57 17.52
N ASP A 72 19.43 5.86 17.36
CA ASP A 72 20.23 5.33 16.28
C ASP A 72 20.77 3.96 16.66
N GLU A 73 20.61 3.01 15.75
CA GLU A 73 21.20 1.68 15.83
C GLU A 73 22.23 1.49 14.73
N THR A 74 23.39 0.94 15.08
CA THR A 74 24.49 0.70 14.13
C THR A 74 24.80 -0.77 14.05
N SER A 75 24.70 -1.34 12.86
CA SER A 75 25.04 -2.73 12.58
C SER A 75 25.28 -2.92 11.09
N THR A 76 26.25 -3.74 10.74
CA THR A 76 26.49 -4.14 9.34
C THR A 76 25.35 -4.96 8.74
N ASN A 77 24.39 -5.38 9.55
CA ASN A 77 23.19 -6.08 9.09
C ASN A 77 22.10 -5.14 8.60
N HIS A 78 22.20 -3.83 8.90
CA HIS A 78 21.27 -2.82 8.45
C HIS A 78 21.64 -2.30 7.05
N TYR A 79 20.66 -1.75 6.37
CA TYR A 79 20.84 -1.04 5.11
C TYR A 79 21.78 0.16 5.36
N GLU A 80 22.82 0.29 4.57
CA GLU A 80 23.90 1.29 4.76
C GLU A 80 24.52 1.31 6.17
N GLY A 81 24.31 0.27 6.97
CA GLY A 81 24.99 0.05 8.26
C GLY A 81 24.31 0.67 9.48
N SER A 82 23.13 1.25 9.33
CA SER A 82 22.42 1.89 10.44
C SER A 82 20.91 1.85 10.29
N ALA A 83 20.19 1.93 11.41
CA ALA A 83 18.73 2.01 11.47
C ALA A 83 18.29 3.01 12.55
N LYS A 84 17.03 3.40 12.55
CA LYS A 84 16.40 4.15 13.64
C LYS A 84 15.31 3.32 14.30
N GLU A 85 15.32 3.31 15.63
CA GLU A 85 14.36 2.57 16.44
C GLU A 85 13.59 3.49 17.37
N ALA A 86 12.26 3.36 17.37
CA ALA A 86 11.39 3.90 18.40
C ALA A 86 11.12 2.79 19.42
N ASN A 87 11.62 2.96 20.64
CA ASN A 87 11.44 2.01 21.74
C ASN A 87 10.76 2.74 22.90
N ASP A 88 9.73 2.11 23.49
CA ASP A 88 8.88 2.71 24.54
C ASP A 88 8.35 4.11 24.13
N ALA A 89 7.98 4.26 22.87
CA ALA A 89 7.61 5.52 22.25
C ALA A 89 6.32 5.40 21.41
N PRO A 90 5.17 5.07 22.01
CA PRO A 90 3.90 5.00 21.30
C PRO A 90 3.57 6.36 20.68
N GLY A 91 3.11 6.36 19.44
CA GLY A 91 2.84 7.57 18.68
C GLY A 91 4.09 8.24 18.07
N ALA A 92 5.29 7.69 18.23
CA ALA A 92 6.46 8.13 17.47
C ALA A 92 6.25 7.89 15.98
N THR A 93 6.64 8.85 15.14
CA THR A 93 6.39 8.77 13.70
C THR A 93 7.66 8.85 12.86
N ALA A 94 7.62 8.18 11.71
CA ALA A 94 8.56 8.34 10.61
C ALA A 94 7.78 8.62 9.33
N SER A 95 8.12 9.68 8.59
CA SER A 95 7.39 10.11 7.40
C SER A 95 8.30 10.30 6.21
N LEU A 96 7.85 9.89 5.03
CA LEU A 96 8.52 10.09 3.75
C LEU A 96 7.53 10.70 2.75
N THR A 97 7.95 11.77 2.06
CA THR A 97 7.23 12.34 0.92
C THR A 97 7.94 11.95 -0.37
N PHE A 98 7.21 11.36 -1.32
CA PHE A 98 7.77 10.88 -2.59
C PHE A 98 6.73 10.98 -3.72
N THR A 99 7.17 10.80 -4.96
CA THR A 99 6.29 10.60 -6.12
C THR A 99 6.43 9.17 -6.60
N GLY A 100 5.32 8.41 -6.64
CA GLY A 100 5.37 7.00 -7.01
C GLY A 100 4.06 6.27 -6.76
N THR A 101 4.04 4.95 -6.99
CA THR A 101 2.83 4.12 -7.00
C THR A 101 2.85 2.99 -5.97
N GLY A 102 3.95 2.85 -5.24
CA GLY A 102 4.10 1.85 -4.18
C GLY A 102 5.05 2.31 -3.09
N PHE A 103 4.95 1.67 -1.94
CA PHE A 103 5.77 1.97 -0.77
C PHE A 103 6.18 0.67 -0.06
N ARG A 104 7.38 0.66 0.52
CA ARG A 104 7.87 -0.39 1.43
C ARG A 104 8.37 0.21 2.72
N TRP A 105 8.03 -0.44 3.82
CA TRP A 105 8.71 -0.30 5.09
C TRP A 105 9.65 -1.49 5.28
N ILE A 106 10.95 -1.20 5.42
CA ILE A 106 12.02 -2.18 5.62
C ILE A 106 12.58 -1.97 7.03
N GLY A 107 12.79 -3.07 7.75
CA GLY A 107 13.34 -3.05 9.09
C GLY A 107 13.75 -4.43 9.56
N GLN A 108 14.13 -4.53 10.82
CA GLN A 108 14.33 -5.80 11.50
C GLN A 108 12.98 -6.30 12.03
N MET A 109 12.79 -7.61 12.02
CA MET A 109 11.73 -8.27 12.76
C MET A 109 12.34 -9.00 13.96
N ASP A 110 11.62 -9.02 15.09
CA ASP A 110 12.00 -9.73 16.30
C ASP A 110 10.76 -10.09 17.13
N SER A 111 10.90 -11.04 18.04
CA SER A 111 9.81 -11.46 18.93
C SER A 111 9.34 -10.37 19.91
N ASN A 112 10.16 -9.36 20.15
CA ASN A 112 9.84 -8.22 21.02
C ASN A 112 9.34 -7.00 20.24
N TYR A 113 9.46 -7.00 18.90
CA TYR A 113 9.06 -5.87 18.09
C TYR A 113 7.55 -5.78 17.97
N GLY A 114 7.09 -4.58 17.72
CA GLY A 114 5.70 -4.19 17.70
C GLY A 114 5.13 -3.96 16.31
N ARG A 115 4.03 -3.25 16.32
CA ARG A 115 3.27 -2.89 15.12
C ARG A 115 3.30 -1.39 14.92
N ALA A 116 3.09 -0.97 13.68
CA ALA A 116 2.92 0.44 13.34
C ALA A 116 1.72 0.63 12.41
N TRP A 117 0.99 1.71 12.64
CA TRP A 117 -0.03 2.21 11.73
C TRP A 117 0.62 2.90 10.53
N ILE A 118 0.11 2.62 9.35
CA ILE A 118 0.60 3.22 8.10
C ILE A 118 -0.50 4.10 7.52
N TYR A 119 -0.17 5.37 7.37
CA TYR A 119 -1.03 6.38 6.77
C TYR A 119 -0.46 6.80 5.41
N VAL A 120 -1.32 7.02 4.45
CA VAL A 120 -1.00 7.65 3.16
C VAL A 120 -1.88 8.88 3.04
N ASP A 121 -1.28 10.05 2.87
CA ASP A 121 -1.98 11.33 2.77
C ASP A 121 -2.99 11.53 3.92
N ASP A 122 -2.55 11.19 5.15
CA ASP A 122 -3.31 11.19 6.40
C ASP A 122 -4.45 10.15 6.51
N VAL A 123 -4.65 9.31 5.50
CA VAL A 123 -5.60 8.20 5.56
C VAL A 123 -4.90 6.95 6.10
N LEU A 124 -5.45 6.34 7.14
CA LEU A 124 -4.96 5.06 7.66
C LEU A 124 -5.28 3.93 6.67
N VAL A 125 -4.26 3.26 6.14
CA VAL A 125 -4.41 2.28 5.06
C VAL A 125 -3.95 0.88 5.43
N ALA A 126 -3.03 0.77 6.39
CA ALA A 126 -2.46 -0.52 6.75
C ALA A 126 -1.91 -0.52 8.18
N ILE A 127 -1.62 -1.72 8.65
CA ILE A 127 -0.80 -1.96 9.83
C ILE A 127 0.34 -2.91 9.46
N GLY A 128 1.56 -2.50 9.73
CA GLY A 128 2.73 -3.35 9.62
C GLY A 128 3.03 -4.02 10.96
N ASN A 129 3.46 -5.26 10.93
CA ASN A 129 3.77 -6.04 12.13
C ASN A 129 5.21 -6.57 12.04
N ALA A 130 6.08 -6.04 12.89
CA ALA A 130 7.48 -6.44 12.99
C ALA A 130 7.73 -7.58 14.00
N ASN A 131 6.67 -8.07 14.68
CA ASN A 131 6.80 -9.21 15.59
C ASN A 131 7.00 -10.50 14.80
N SER A 132 8.08 -11.23 15.11
CA SER A 132 8.42 -12.50 14.48
C SER A 132 9.21 -13.38 15.44
N SER A 133 9.05 -14.69 15.34
CA SER A 133 9.88 -15.66 16.05
C SER A 133 11.29 -15.83 15.44
N THR A 134 11.53 -15.22 14.28
CA THR A 134 12.83 -15.15 13.61
C THR A 134 13.27 -13.69 13.58
N ASN A 135 14.59 -13.44 13.50
CA ASN A 135 15.17 -12.09 13.56
C ASN A 135 15.80 -11.69 12.21
N PRO A 136 15.05 -11.62 11.11
CA PRO A 136 15.61 -11.17 9.85
C PRO A 136 15.85 -9.65 9.90
N TYR A 137 17.00 -9.25 9.39
CA TYR A 137 17.35 -7.87 9.09
C TYR A 137 16.93 -7.49 7.67
N GLN A 138 16.78 -6.21 7.38
CA GLN A 138 16.42 -5.68 6.05
C GLN A 138 15.17 -6.37 5.46
N PHE A 139 14.23 -6.74 6.32
CA PHE A 139 13.01 -7.42 5.92
C PHE A 139 11.95 -6.40 5.49
N THR A 140 11.24 -6.68 4.40
CA THR A 140 10.07 -5.89 4.01
C THR A 140 8.90 -6.23 4.94
N ILE A 141 8.69 -5.39 5.95
CA ILE A 141 7.64 -5.58 6.97
C ILE A 141 6.27 -5.28 6.37
N LEU A 142 6.21 -4.28 5.49
CA LEU A 142 5.00 -3.92 4.75
C LEU A 142 5.37 -3.50 3.33
N GLU A 143 4.57 -3.95 2.39
CA GLU A 143 4.57 -3.49 1.01
C GLU A 143 3.16 -3.02 0.63
N LEU A 144 3.08 -1.87 -0.02
CA LEU A 144 1.85 -1.22 -0.44
C LEU A 144 1.93 -0.92 -1.94
N HIS A 145 0.92 -1.35 -2.68
CA HIS A 145 0.71 -1.04 -4.08
C HIS A 145 -0.53 -0.16 -4.26
N GLY A 146 -0.76 0.33 -5.43
CA GLY A 146 -2.04 0.92 -5.78
C GLY A 146 -2.15 2.42 -5.57
N LEU A 147 -1.06 3.10 -5.27
CA LEU A 147 -1.05 4.56 -5.21
C LEU A 147 -1.14 5.15 -6.63
N GLU A 148 -1.80 6.28 -6.78
CA GLU A 148 -1.72 7.05 -8.02
C GLU A 148 -0.28 7.52 -8.25
N ASN A 149 0.13 7.69 -9.50
CA ASN A 149 1.47 8.24 -9.80
C ASN A 149 1.50 9.76 -9.58
N LYS A 150 1.54 10.16 -8.33
CA LYS A 150 1.65 11.56 -7.88
C LYS A 150 2.47 11.64 -6.60
N GLN A 151 2.60 12.84 -6.04
CA GLN A 151 3.22 13.02 -4.73
C GLN A 151 2.31 12.47 -3.63
N HIS A 152 2.91 11.68 -2.74
CA HIS A 152 2.30 11.12 -1.54
C HIS A 152 3.18 11.38 -0.32
N THR A 153 2.55 11.48 0.84
CA THR A 153 3.23 11.41 2.13
C THR A 153 2.80 10.15 2.85
N VAL A 154 3.74 9.22 3.06
CA VAL A 154 3.52 8.05 3.92
C VAL A 154 4.06 8.36 5.31
N ARG A 155 3.26 8.05 6.33
CA ARG A 155 3.61 8.17 7.73
C ARG A 155 3.42 6.84 8.45
N LEU A 156 4.49 6.34 9.02
CA LEU A 156 4.50 5.24 9.98
C LEU A 156 4.33 5.83 11.39
N GLU A 157 3.48 5.22 12.22
CA GLU A 157 3.23 5.61 13.60
C GLU A 157 3.28 4.39 14.51
N ALA A 158 4.19 4.37 15.48
CA ALA A 158 4.32 3.28 16.43
C ALA A 158 3.04 3.11 17.26
N GLU A 159 2.48 1.87 17.27
CA GLU A 159 1.20 1.60 17.93
C GLU A 159 1.30 1.53 19.45
N SER A 160 2.43 1.06 19.97
CA SER A 160 2.60 0.71 21.38
C SER A 160 4.02 0.97 21.86
N ASN A 161 4.31 0.53 23.10
CA ASN A 161 5.66 0.60 23.67
C ASN A 161 6.64 -0.44 23.09
N ALA A 162 6.13 -1.43 22.34
CA ALA A 162 7.01 -2.40 21.70
C ALA A 162 7.84 -1.72 20.58
N PRO A 163 9.12 -2.08 20.44
CA PRO A 163 10.01 -1.43 19.48
C PRO A 163 9.50 -1.50 18.04
N VAL A 164 9.71 -0.41 17.31
CA VAL A 164 9.49 -0.32 15.87
C VAL A 164 10.74 0.26 15.24
N GLN A 165 11.30 -0.44 14.26
CA GLN A 165 12.54 -0.03 13.60
C GLN A 165 12.28 0.35 12.14
N VAL A 166 12.91 1.42 11.70
CA VAL A 166 13.04 1.81 10.29
C VAL A 166 14.51 1.67 9.90
N ASP A 167 14.78 0.70 9.06
CA ASP A 167 16.08 0.50 8.42
C ASP A 167 16.14 1.30 7.11
N ALA A 168 15.12 1.16 6.28
CA ALA A 168 14.90 1.99 5.11
C ALA A 168 13.40 2.10 4.80
N PHE A 169 13.02 3.16 4.10
CA PHE A 169 11.81 3.20 3.29
C PHE A 169 12.16 2.99 1.83
N ALA A 170 11.23 2.48 1.04
CA ALA A 170 11.38 2.47 -0.41
C ALA A 170 10.08 2.86 -1.09
N TYR A 171 10.18 3.51 -2.25
CA TYR A 171 9.02 3.84 -3.08
C TYR A 171 9.24 3.37 -4.52
N TYR A 172 8.15 3.02 -5.20
CA TYR A 172 8.19 2.52 -6.57
C TYR A 172 7.85 3.60 -7.57
N THR A 173 8.69 3.74 -8.61
CA THR A 173 8.55 4.82 -9.62
C THR A 173 7.76 4.42 -10.86
N GLY A 174 7.45 3.13 -11.03
CA GLY A 174 6.69 2.61 -12.17
C GLY A 174 5.19 2.58 -11.93
N MET A 175 4.47 2.00 -12.89
CA MET A 175 3.02 1.83 -12.84
C MET A 175 2.57 0.38 -13.11
N ASP A 176 3.47 -0.58 -12.96
CA ASP A 176 3.26 -2.00 -13.30
C ASP A 176 3.16 -2.94 -12.09
N LEU A 177 3.00 -2.38 -10.87
CA LEU A 177 2.72 -3.19 -9.69
C LEU A 177 1.33 -3.82 -9.76
N ASP A 178 1.21 -5.06 -9.25
CA ASP A 178 -0.09 -5.75 -9.19
C ASP A 178 -1.02 -5.10 -8.15
N GLU A 179 -2.17 -4.68 -8.61
CA GLU A 179 -3.24 -4.04 -7.83
C GLU A 179 -4.52 -4.85 -7.80
N THR A 180 -4.48 -6.07 -8.29
CA THR A 180 -5.65 -6.95 -8.28
C THR A 180 -5.96 -7.34 -6.85
N VAL A 181 -7.13 -6.94 -6.35
CA VAL A 181 -7.57 -7.33 -5.01
C VAL A 181 -8.07 -8.78 -5.06
N SER A 182 -7.44 -9.65 -4.28
CA SER A 182 -7.82 -11.06 -4.14
C SER A 182 -8.48 -11.36 -2.80
N SER A 183 -8.25 -10.53 -1.78
CA SER A 183 -8.82 -10.70 -0.44
C SER A 183 -8.91 -9.36 0.30
N VAL A 184 -9.74 -9.37 1.36
CA VAL A 184 -9.82 -8.28 2.33
C VAL A 184 -9.56 -8.84 3.71
N ALA A 185 -8.67 -8.20 4.47
CA ALA A 185 -8.42 -8.51 5.87
C ALA A 185 -9.00 -7.41 6.77
N LEU A 186 -9.44 -7.81 7.95
CA LEU A 186 -9.85 -6.90 9.02
C LEU A 186 -8.84 -6.95 10.16
N GLU A 187 -8.54 -5.80 10.73
CA GLU A 187 -7.69 -5.67 11.92
C GLU A 187 -8.42 -4.82 12.98
N PRO A 188 -8.59 -5.29 14.21
CA PRO A 188 -8.26 -6.65 14.65
C PRO A 188 -9.15 -7.71 14.00
N SER A 189 -8.61 -8.90 13.80
CA SER A 189 -9.36 -10.04 13.26
C SER A 189 -10.11 -10.78 14.37
N GLY A 190 -11.23 -11.42 14.01
CA GLY A 190 -12.01 -12.27 14.91
C GLY A 190 -12.97 -11.50 15.81
N LEU A 191 -13.30 -12.10 16.97
CA LEU A 191 -14.30 -11.56 17.90
C LEU A 191 -13.73 -10.37 18.69
N ILE A 192 -14.32 -9.20 18.52
CA ILE A 192 -14.07 -8.02 19.33
C ILE A 192 -15.11 -7.98 20.45
N ARG A 193 -14.66 -7.84 21.70
CA ARG A 193 -15.52 -7.61 22.85
C ARG A 193 -15.30 -6.18 23.34
N LEU A 194 -16.39 -5.45 23.50
CA LEU A 194 -16.40 -4.08 23.99
C LEU A 194 -17.25 -4.03 25.27
N GLY A 195 -16.77 -3.34 26.29
CA GLY A 195 -17.58 -2.92 27.43
C GLY A 195 -18.49 -1.75 27.06
N ASP A 196 -19.40 -1.38 27.98
CA ASP A 196 -20.28 -0.23 27.76
C ASP A 196 -19.46 1.07 27.64
N GLY A 197 -19.69 1.82 26.58
CA GLY A 197 -18.95 3.03 26.25
C GLY A 197 -17.54 2.83 25.68
N GLU A 198 -17.08 1.59 25.54
CA GLU A 198 -15.78 1.32 24.90
C GLU A 198 -15.86 1.42 23.39
N SER A 199 -14.76 1.85 22.77
CA SER A 199 -14.59 1.91 21.33
C SER A 199 -13.33 1.18 20.90
N LYS A 200 -13.35 0.59 19.71
CA LYS A 200 -12.20 -0.07 19.09
C LYS A 200 -12.08 0.36 17.63
N ARG A 201 -10.87 0.73 17.24
CA ARG A 201 -10.58 0.98 15.82
C ARG A 201 -10.60 -0.33 15.05
N VAL A 202 -11.24 -0.33 13.89
CA VAL A 202 -11.25 -1.45 12.94
C VAL A 202 -10.69 -0.93 11.62
N LEU A 203 -9.77 -1.66 11.03
CA LEU A 203 -9.14 -1.35 9.74
C LEU A 203 -9.45 -2.46 8.75
N ALA A 204 -9.88 -2.11 7.53
CA ALA A 204 -9.96 -3.02 6.40
C ALA A 204 -8.76 -2.80 5.48
N MET A 205 -8.13 -3.88 5.04
CA MET A 205 -7.00 -3.87 4.12
C MET A 205 -7.31 -4.76 2.92
N ALA A 206 -7.29 -4.20 1.71
CA ALA A 206 -7.33 -4.99 0.48
C ALA A 206 -5.95 -5.58 0.22
N MET A 207 -5.89 -6.83 -0.25
CA MET A 207 -4.64 -7.53 -0.53
C MET A 207 -4.69 -8.21 -1.89
N ASN A 208 -3.57 -8.23 -2.60
CA ASN A 208 -3.39 -9.03 -3.81
C ASN A 208 -3.13 -10.52 -3.48
N ALA A 209 -2.84 -11.33 -4.50
CA ALA A 209 -2.59 -12.77 -4.34
C ALA A 209 -1.32 -13.06 -3.52
N GLU A 210 -0.32 -12.21 -3.57
CA GLU A 210 0.93 -12.28 -2.83
C GLU A 210 0.82 -11.73 -1.41
N ARG A 211 -0.39 -11.30 -0.97
CA ARG A 211 -0.68 -10.68 0.33
C ARG A 211 -0.03 -9.30 0.53
N VAL A 212 0.30 -8.63 -0.55
CA VAL A 212 0.70 -7.22 -0.54
C VAL A 212 -0.54 -6.36 -0.36
N VAL A 213 -0.44 -5.31 0.45
CA VAL A 213 -1.55 -4.37 0.65
C VAL A 213 -1.76 -3.56 -0.64
N VAL A 214 -2.99 -3.54 -1.13
CA VAL A 214 -3.39 -2.71 -2.27
C VAL A 214 -4.18 -1.53 -1.75
N PHE A 215 -3.69 -0.32 -2.00
CA PHE A 215 -4.35 0.90 -1.54
C PHE A 215 -5.80 0.97 -2.01
N ARG A 216 -6.70 1.15 -1.07
CA ARG A 216 -8.13 1.42 -1.31
C ARG A 216 -8.62 2.37 -0.23
N ASP A 217 -9.37 3.37 -0.60
CA ASP A 217 -9.97 4.39 0.28
C ASP A 217 -11.51 4.37 0.24
N ASP A 218 -12.09 3.37 -0.42
CA ASP A 218 -13.52 3.24 -0.67
C ASP A 218 -14.21 2.15 0.17
N PHE A 219 -13.56 1.65 1.21
CA PHE A 219 -14.17 0.70 2.13
C PHE A 219 -15.41 1.28 2.81
N ARG A 220 -16.44 0.46 2.91
CA ARG A 220 -17.66 0.77 3.66
C ARG A 220 -17.90 -0.30 4.72
N PHE A 221 -18.18 0.13 5.93
CA PHE A 221 -18.54 -0.74 7.03
C PHE A 221 -20.05 -0.67 7.27
N THR A 222 -20.68 -1.82 7.47
CA THR A 222 -22.09 -1.94 7.85
C THR A 222 -22.21 -2.84 9.08
N LEU A 223 -23.17 -2.56 9.93
CA LEU A 223 -23.55 -3.40 11.05
C LEU A 223 -24.80 -4.20 10.68
N GLU A 224 -24.80 -5.50 10.97
CA GLU A 224 -26.01 -6.33 10.87
C GLU A 224 -27.02 -6.01 11.97
N ASN A 225 -26.52 -5.55 13.13
CA ASN A 225 -27.36 -5.14 14.27
C ASN A 225 -26.77 -3.89 14.92
N ASP A 226 -27.35 -2.75 14.68
CA ASP A 226 -26.96 -1.43 15.19
C ASP A 226 -27.52 -1.11 16.58
N THR A 227 -28.33 -2.00 17.17
CA THR A 227 -28.83 -1.83 18.53
C THR A 227 -27.80 -2.20 19.61
N ILE A 228 -26.73 -2.93 19.24
CA ILE A 228 -25.69 -3.40 20.16
C ILE A 228 -24.44 -2.53 20.08
N ALA A 229 -24.10 -2.04 18.90
CA ALA A 229 -22.94 -1.21 18.66
C ALA A 229 -23.23 -0.17 17.58
N GLY A 230 -22.48 0.92 17.55
CA GLY A 230 -22.53 1.94 16.53
C GLY A 230 -21.21 2.07 15.78
N LEU A 231 -21.23 2.47 14.52
CA LEU A 231 -20.05 2.92 13.79
C LEU A 231 -19.92 4.43 13.97
N SER A 232 -18.77 4.89 14.43
CA SER A 232 -18.42 6.31 14.44
C SER A 232 -17.63 6.66 13.17
N GLY A 233 -17.89 7.82 12.61
CA GLY A 233 -17.32 8.27 11.34
C GLY A 233 -18.39 8.25 10.25
N ASP A 234 -17.97 8.53 9.02
CA ASP A 234 -18.82 8.59 7.84
C ASP A 234 -19.12 7.20 7.22
N GLY A 235 -18.75 6.11 7.92
CA GLY A 235 -18.81 4.74 7.40
C GLY A 235 -17.82 4.47 6.25
N LYS A 236 -17.00 5.45 5.95
CA LYS A 236 -15.83 5.33 5.07
C LYS A 236 -14.58 5.20 5.92
N THR A 237 -13.53 4.71 5.31
CA THR A 237 -12.23 4.52 5.93
C THR A 237 -11.91 5.59 6.97
N GLN A 238 -11.56 5.14 8.10
CA GLN A 238 -11.38 5.86 9.35
C GLN A 238 -10.62 7.17 9.29
N LYS A 239 -11.17 8.15 9.98
CA LYS A 239 -10.35 9.23 10.53
C LYS A 239 -9.82 8.84 11.90
#